data_72c971cb703a4ae339419966838c76eb
#
_entry.id   72c971cb703a4ae339419966838c76eb
#
_cell.length_a   1.000
_cell.length_b   1.000
_cell.length_c   1.000
_cell.angle_alpha   90.00
_cell.angle_beta   90.00
_cell.angle_gamma   90.00
#
_symmetry.space_group_name_H-M   'P 1'
#
loop_
_entity.id
_entity.type
_entity.pdbx_description
1 polymer ?
#
loop_
_entity_poly.entity_id
_entity_poly.type
_entity_poly.pdbx_seq_one_letter_code
_entity_poly.pdbx_strand_id
1 'polypeptide(L)'
;PDNFTVKKISHKLEIPLGGDRGSLILEHCGRGHTAGDICAWIPKQKILFAGDLVESAAALYTGDAFHFEWASKTLDKVKAYEAEILIGGRGAVARGRTEVDAAIEQTRGFLTGMIQKVGEVHKRGGTLKEAFEATHDHLNPKFGMWPIFEHCLPFDVQRLWDEFDGIVWPRIWTAERDQEVWDQL
;
A
#
# COMPACT_ATOMS: atom_id res chain seq x y z
N PRO A 1 -25.17 -23.67 3.85
CA PRO A 1 -23.74 -23.80 4.10
C PRO A 1 -23.36 -22.93 5.29
N ASP A 2 -23.75 -23.38 6.52
CA ASP A 2 -23.67 -22.55 7.73
C ASP A 2 -22.51 -22.98 8.66
N ASN A 3 -21.43 -23.55 8.07
CA ASN A 3 -20.33 -24.12 8.83
C ASN A 3 -18.98 -23.38 8.61
N PHE A 4 -19.02 -22.04 8.47
CA PHE A 4 -17.81 -21.26 8.51
C PHE A 4 -17.47 -20.85 9.94
N THR A 5 -16.36 -21.36 10.45
CA THR A 5 -15.79 -20.85 11.70
C THR A 5 -14.95 -19.62 11.39
N VAL A 6 -15.44 -18.44 11.79
CA VAL A 6 -14.66 -17.20 11.68
C VAL A 6 -13.68 -17.13 12.84
N LYS A 7 -12.38 -17.11 12.53
CA LYS A 7 -11.32 -16.87 13.51
C LYS A 7 -10.82 -15.45 13.40
N LYS A 8 -11.07 -14.64 14.44
CA LYS A 8 -10.50 -13.28 14.51
C LYS A 8 -9.02 -13.35 14.81
N ILE A 9 -8.22 -12.58 14.06
CA ILE A 9 -6.79 -12.44 14.28
C ILE A 9 -6.57 -11.05 14.85
N SER A 10 -6.07 -10.96 16.08
CA SER A 10 -5.77 -9.67 16.72
C SER A 10 -4.43 -9.11 16.27
N HIS A 11 -3.44 -9.95 16.05
CA HIS A 11 -2.11 -9.55 15.62
C HIS A 11 -1.43 -10.63 14.76
N LYS A 12 -1.39 -11.86 15.24
CA LYS A 12 -0.70 -12.98 14.59
C LYS A 12 -1.43 -14.30 14.79
N LEU A 13 -1.45 -15.14 13.76
CA LEU A 13 -1.96 -16.50 13.81
C LEU A 13 -0.99 -17.42 13.07
N GLU A 14 -0.58 -18.50 13.71
CA GLU A 14 0.18 -19.57 13.07
C GLU A 14 -0.71 -20.76 12.78
N ILE A 15 -0.61 -21.30 11.57
CA ILE A 15 -1.39 -22.44 11.06
C ILE A 15 -0.41 -23.51 10.60
N PRO A 16 -0.31 -24.66 11.29
CA PRO A 16 0.51 -25.79 10.83
C PRO A 16 0.01 -26.32 9.49
N LEU A 17 0.92 -26.48 8.53
CA LEU A 17 0.59 -27.01 7.20
C LEU A 17 0.65 -28.55 7.12
N GLY A 18 1.07 -29.20 8.19
CA GLY A 18 1.19 -30.64 8.32
C GLY A 18 2.40 -31.23 7.56
N GLY A 19 2.90 -32.38 8.05
CA GLY A 19 4.10 -33.01 7.51
C GLY A 19 5.30 -32.06 7.53
N ASP A 20 6.13 -32.13 6.51
CA ASP A 20 7.35 -31.32 6.39
C ASP A 20 7.15 -29.91 5.85
N ARG A 21 5.92 -29.47 5.63
CA ARG A 21 5.64 -28.17 4.99
C ARG A 21 5.89 -26.97 5.90
N GLY A 22 5.96 -27.19 7.21
CA GLY A 22 6.12 -26.11 8.20
C GLY A 22 4.78 -25.45 8.54
N SER A 23 4.78 -24.14 8.66
CA SER A 23 3.59 -23.35 9.03
C SER A 23 3.35 -22.18 8.09
N LEU A 24 2.12 -21.73 8.06
CA LEU A 24 1.68 -20.44 7.51
C LEU A 24 1.46 -19.49 8.67
N ILE A 25 2.07 -18.31 8.63
CA ILE A 25 1.90 -17.26 9.61
C ILE A 25 1.11 -16.14 8.95
N LEU A 26 -0.06 -15.82 9.51
CA LEU A 26 -0.83 -14.63 9.17
C LEU A 26 -0.52 -13.55 10.20
N GLU A 27 -0.08 -12.37 9.76
CA GLU A 27 0.33 -11.30 10.66
C GLU A 27 -0.11 -9.93 10.14
N HIS A 28 -0.67 -9.12 11.05
CA HIS A 28 -0.94 -7.72 10.79
C HIS A 28 0.34 -6.91 10.91
N CYS A 29 0.80 -6.39 9.79
CA CYS A 29 2.09 -5.69 9.72
C CYS A 29 2.03 -4.21 10.12
N GLY A 30 0.86 -3.68 10.35
CA GLY A 30 0.59 -2.27 10.60
C GLY A 30 -0.43 -1.75 9.60
N ARG A 31 -0.86 -0.52 9.78
CA ARG A 31 -1.73 0.13 8.79
C ARG A 31 -0.91 0.49 7.55
N GLY A 32 -1.47 0.27 6.39
CA GLY A 32 -0.81 0.51 5.12
C GLY A 32 -1.80 0.86 4.04
N HIS A 33 -2.02 -0.05 3.10
CA HIS A 33 -3.05 0.09 2.07
C HIS A 33 -4.45 0.23 2.69
N THR A 34 -4.69 -0.48 3.80
CA THR A 34 -5.86 -0.34 4.67
C THR A 34 -5.47 -0.35 6.15
N ALA A 35 -6.46 -0.26 7.04
CA ALA A 35 -6.23 -0.41 8.49
C ALA A 35 -6.02 -1.86 8.92
N GLY A 36 -6.36 -2.84 8.08
CA GLY A 36 -6.43 -4.26 8.44
C GLY A 36 -5.56 -5.18 7.61
N ASP A 37 -4.53 -4.67 6.94
CA ASP A 37 -3.67 -5.46 6.07
C ASP A 37 -2.97 -6.59 6.80
N ILE A 38 -3.01 -7.78 6.19
CA ILE A 38 -2.40 -8.99 6.71
C ILE A 38 -1.44 -9.56 5.69
N CYS A 39 -0.20 -9.81 6.11
CA CYS A 39 0.75 -10.60 5.37
C CYS A 39 0.57 -12.09 5.68
N ALA A 40 0.80 -12.94 4.69
CA ALA A 40 0.86 -14.38 4.87
C ALA A 40 2.30 -14.86 4.60
N TRP A 41 2.95 -15.38 5.62
CA TRP A 41 4.36 -15.78 5.60
C TRP A 41 4.54 -17.27 5.72
N ILE A 42 5.34 -17.87 4.85
CA ILE A 42 5.75 -19.28 4.92
C ILE A 42 7.26 -19.33 5.21
N PRO A 43 7.66 -19.46 6.49
CA PRO A 43 9.06 -19.31 6.92
C PRO A 43 10.01 -20.31 6.26
N LYS A 44 9.61 -21.56 6.15
CA LYS A 44 10.45 -22.64 5.63
C LYS A 44 10.86 -22.41 4.18
N GLN A 45 9.96 -21.85 3.37
CA GLN A 45 10.19 -21.55 1.96
C GLN A 45 10.58 -20.09 1.71
N LYS A 46 10.58 -19.26 2.75
CA LYS A 46 10.81 -17.80 2.67
C LYS A 46 9.91 -17.12 1.65
N ILE A 47 8.63 -17.50 1.63
CA ILE A 47 7.61 -16.93 0.74
C ILE A 47 6.72 -15.99 1.54
N LEU A 48 6.63 -14.74 1.09
CA LEU A 48 5.75 -13.71 1.65
C LEU A 48 4.68 -13.31 0.64
N PHE A 49 3.42 -13.44 1.03
CA PHE A 49 2.28 -12.83 0.35
C PHE A 49 1.99 -11.51 1.06
N ALA A 50 2.32 -10.42 0.42
CA ALA A 50 2.19 -9.08 0.99
C ALA A 50 0.87 -8.39 0.61
N GLY A 51 0.13 -8.94 -0.36
CA GLY A 51 -1.06 -8.28 -0.89
C GLY A 51 -0.71 -6.88 -1.38
N ASP A 52 -1.65 -5.96 -1.26
CA ASP A 52 -1.49 -4.59 -1.75
C ASP A 52 -0.53 -3.72 -0.89
N LEU A 53 0.09 -4.30 0.16
CA LEU A 53 1.19 -3.64 0.86
C LEU A 53 2.45 -3.48 0.00
N VAL A 54 2.64 -4.34 -1.01
CA VAL A 54 3.72 -4.23 -1.99
C VAL A 54 3.18 -4.58 -3.36
N GLU A 55 3.39 -3.70 -4.33
CA GLU A 55 3.04 -3.96 -5.72
C GLU A 55 4.27 -3.85 -6.61
N SER A 56 4.38 -4.74 -7.59
CA SER A 56 5.52 -4.82 -8.50
C SER A 56 5.14 -4.29 -9.87
N ALA A 57 5.69 -3.13 -10.25
CA ALA A 57 5.44 -2.50 -11.54
C ALA A 57 3.94 -2.27 -11.85
N ALA A 58 3.16 -1.96 -10.82
CA ALA A 58 1.79 -1.49 -10.91
C ALA A 58 1.62 -0.31 -9.95
N ALA A 59 0.83 0.70 -10.32
CA ALA A 59 0.56 1.83 -9.45
C ALA A 59 -0.29 1.40 -8.25
N LEU A 60 -0.04 2.02 -7.13
CA LEU A 60 -0.82 1.78 -5.92
C LEU A 60 -2.20 2.43 -6.07
N TYR A 61 -3.20 1.85 -5.45
CA TYR A 61 -4.41 2.56 -5.07
C TYR A 61 -4.31 2.86 -3.58
N THR A 62 -4.34 4.12 -3.20
CA THR A 62 -4.12 4.52 -1.81
C THR A 62 -5.29 5.32 -1.22
N GLY A 63 -6.47 5.27 -1.85
CA GLY A 63 -7.67 6.00 -1.44
C GLY A 63 -8.16 5.69 -0.01
N ASP A 64 -7.77 4.55 0.55
CA ASP A 64 -8.09 4.12 1.91
C ASP A 64 -6.84 3.95 2.79
N ALA A 65 -5.69 4.44 2.34
CA ALA A 65 -4.39 4.18 2.95
C ALA A 65 -4.08 5.06 4.17
N PHE A 66 -3.02 4.64 4.86
CA PHE A 66 -2.34 5.35 5.95
C PHE A 66 -0.89 5.59 5.50
N HIS A 67 -0.69 6.58 4.64
CA HIS A 67 0.55 6.79 3.89
C HIS A 67 1.79 6.91 4.77
N PHE A 68 1.72 7.71 5.83
CA PHE A 68 2.88 7.93 6.71
C PHE A 68 3.31 6.67 7.46
N GLU A 69 2.34 5.88 7.95
CA GLU A 69 2.64 4.64 8.65
C GLU A 69 3.11 3.56 7.67
N TRP A 70 2.47 3.49 6.51
CA TRP A 70 2.81 2.53 5.46
C TRP A 70 4.24 2.72 4.97
N ALA A 71 4.60 3.94 4.53
CA ALA A 71 5.92 4.23 3.97
C ALA A 71 7.07 4.00 4.97
N SER A 72 6.81 4.18 6.27
CA SER A 72 7.81 4.04 7.32
C SER A 72 7.73 2.67 8.01
N LYS A 73 6.80 2.51 8.95
CA LYS A 73 6.77 1.36 9.86
C LYS A 73 6.33 0.06 9.21
N THR A 74 5.29 0.12 8.36
CA THR A 74 4.67 -1.10 7.80
C THR A 74 5.59 -1.75 6.77
N LEU A 75 6.16 -0.97 5.86
CA LEU A 75 7.13 -1.51 4.90
C LEU A 75 8.43 -1.98 5.57
N ASP A 76 8.84 -1.38 6.69
CA ASP A 76 10.00 -1.88 7.45
C ASP A 76 9.71 -3.28 8.04
N LYS A 77 8.49 -3.51 8.54
CA LYS A 77 8.08 -4.85 9.00
C LYS A 77 8.00 -5.86 7.85
N VAL A 78 7.48 -5.45 6.70
CA VAL A 78 7.46 -6.28 5.49
C VAL A 78 8.88 -6.68 5.09
N LYS A 79 9.81 -5.74 5.10
CA LYS A 79 11.23 -5.97 4.78
C LYS A 79 11.92 -6.92 5.78
N ALA A 80 11.51 -6.84 7.06
CA ALA A 80 12.09 -7.66 8.14
C ALA A 80 11.79 -9.16 8.03
N TYR A 81 10.84 -9.60 7.19
CA TYR A 81 10.66 -11.04 6.90
C TYR A 81 11.84 -11.65 6.15
N GLU A 82 12.66 -10.83 5.50
CA GLU A 82 13.77 -11.30 4.68
C GLU A 82 13.36 -12.35 3.64
N ALA A 83 12.21 -12.14 3.03
CA ALA A 83 11.66 -13.05 2.04
C ALA A 83 12.58 -13.22 0.82
N GLU A 84 12.60 -14.42 0.26
CA GLU A 84 13.26 -14.73 -1.01
C GLU A 84 12.27 -14.78 -2.17
N ILE A 85 10.98 -14.90 -1.87
CA ILE A 85 9.88 -14.78 -2.84
C ILE A 85 8.84 -13.85 -2.22
N LEU A 86 8.49 -12.78 -2.93
CA LEU A 86 7.42 -11.88 -2.53
C LEU A 86 6.34 -11.88 -3.61
N ILE A 87 5.11 -12.09 -3.17
CA ILE A 87 3.91 -12.05 -3.99
C ILE A 87 3.09 -10.85 -3.52
N GLY A 88 3.06 -9.83 -4.35
CA GLY A 88 2.26 -8.63 -4.11
C GLY A 88 0.82 -8.78 -4.57
N GLY A 89 0.03 -7.72 -4.40
CA GLY A 89 -1.35 -7.67 -4.87
C GLY A 89 -1.46 -7.64 -6.40
N ARG A 90 -0.51 -6.98 -7.05
CA ARG A 90 -0.43 -6.82 -8.51
C ARG A 90 1.00 -6.97 -9.00
N GLY A 91 1.13 -7.25 -10.29
CA GLY A 91 2.40 -7.33 -10.98
C GLY A 91 3.11 -8.67 -10.84
N ALA A 92 4.39 -8.69 -11.15
CA ALA A 92 5.18 -9.91 -11.17
C ALA A 92 5.62 -10.35 -9.77
N VAL A 93 5.79 -11.66 -9.59
CA VAL A 93 6.40 -12.22 -8.37
C VAL A 93 7.87 -11.84 -8.32
N ALA A 94 8.30 -11.18 -7.24
CA ALA A 94 9.70 -10.87 -7.00
C ALA A 94 10.43 -12.11 -6.45
N ARG A 95 11.59 -12.44 -7.05
CA ARG A 95 12.38 -13.64 -6.73
C ARG A 95 13.82 -13.28 -6.39
N GLY A 96 14.28 -13.77 -5.25
CA GLY A 96 15.58 -13.41 -4.68
C GLY A 96 15.53 -12.07 -3.95
N ARG A 97 16.43 -11.91 -2.99
CA ARG A 97 16.49 -10.73 -2.10
C ARG A 97 16.53 -9.41 -2.87
N THR A 98 17.28 -9.36 -3.94
CA THR A 98 17.45 -8.13 -4.74
C THR A 98 16.12 -7.65 -5.35
N GLU A 99 15.35 -8.56 -5.94
CA GLU A 99 14.05 -8.18 -6.52
C GLU A 99 13.01 -7.88 -5.45
N VAL A 100 13.01 -8.64 -4.33
CA VAL A 100 12.13 -8.41 -3.19
C VAL A 100 12.39 -7.03 -2.58
N ASP A 101 13.64 -6.71 -2.29
CA ASP A 101 14.02 -5.40 -1.75
C ASP A 101 13.69 -4.28 -2.74
N ALA A 102 13.91 -4.49 -4.04
CA ALA A 102 13.56 -3.53 -5.07
C ALA A 102 12.04 -3.26 -5.13
N ALA A 103 11.19 -4.29 -5.05
CA ALA A 103 9.73 -4.12 -5.04
C ALA A 103 9.26 -3.32 -3.82
N ILE A 104 9.79 -3.63 -2.63
CA ILE A 104 9.49 -2.90 -1.40
C ILE A 104 9.90 -1.42 -1.51
N GLU A 105 11.12 -1.16 -2.00
CA GLU A 105 11.63 0.22 -2.13
C GLU A 105 10.97 0.99 -3.28
N GLN A 106 10.47 0.33 -4.32
CA GLN A 106 9.64 0.96 -5.35
C GLN A 106 8.31 1.43 -4.77
N THR A 107 7.62 0.58 -3.99
CA THR A 107 6.40 0.95 -3.26
C THR A 107 6.66 2.12 -2.32
N ARG A 108 7.74 2.05 -1.53
CA ARG A 108 8.16 3.15 -0.63
C ARG A 108 8.44 4.44 -1.40
N GLY A 109 9.13 4.35 -2.53
CA GLY A 109 9.47 5.50 -3.36
C GLY A 109 8.23 6.19 -3.95
N PHE A 110 7.21 5.43 -4.34
CA PHE A 110 5.92 5.97 -4.78
C PHE A 110 5.25 6.75 -3.64
N LEU A 111 5.09 6.12 -2.46
CA LEU A 111 4.46 6.74 -1.29
C LEU A 111 5.21 7.99 -0.81
N THR A 112 6.53 7.92 -0.70
CA THR A 112 7.34 9.06 -0.22
C THR A 112 7.35 10.22 -1.21
N GLY A 113 7.31 9.92 -2.52
CA GLY A 113 7.17 10.95 -3.56
C GLY A 113 5.84 11.70 -3.45
N MET A 114 4.73 10.97 -3.23
CA MET A 114 3.42 11.58 -2.97
C MET A 114 3.44 12.43 -1.70
N ILE A 115 3.91 11.85 -0.58
CA ILE A 115 3.99 12.55 0.72
C ILE A 115 4.76 13.86 0.57
N GLN A 116 5.87 13.83 -0.15
CA GLN A 116 6.66 15.03 -0.39
C GLN A 116 5.86 16.08 -1.15
N LYS A 117 5.29 15.73 -2.30
CA LYS A 117 4.66 16.71 -3.21
C LYS A 117 3.36 17.27 -2.68
N VAL A 118 2.48 16.42 -2.17
CA VAL A 118 1.25 16.87 -1.51
C VAL A 118 1.58 17.74 -0.30
N GLY A 119 2.55 17.32 0.54
CA GLY A 119 2.96 18.08 1.71
C GLY A 119 3.58 19.44 1.40
N GLU A 120 4.38 19.56 0.32
CA GLU A 120 4.93 20.84 -0.15
C GLU A 120 3.81 21.82 -0.53
N VAL A 121 2.78 21.34 -1.26
CA VAL A 121 1.65 22.18 -1.70
C VAL A 121 0.74 22.52 -0.53
N HIS A 122 0.37 21.54 0.29
CA HIS A 122 -0.48 21.76 1.47
C HIS A 122 0.12 22.79 2.44
N LYS A 123 1.42 22.66 2.74
CA LYS A 123 2.14 23.56 3.65
C LYS A 123 2.14 25.04 3.19
N ARG A 124 2.12 25.28 1.88
CA ARG A 124 2.04 26.64 1.33
C ARG A 124 0.63 27.17 1.20
N GLY A 125 -0.41 26.41 1.58
CA GLY A 125 -1.82 26.77 1.43
C GLY A 125 -2.30 26.70 -0.01
N GLY A 126 -1.74 25.82 -0.83
CA GLY A 126 -2.15 25.57 -2.21
C GLY A 126 -3.46 24.78 -2.29
N THR A 127 -3.85 24.40 -3.50
CA THR A 127 -5.10 23.70 -3.80
C THR A 127 -4.87 22.20 -4.03
N LEU A 128 -5.95 21.38 -3.97
CA LEU A 128 -5.91 19.96 -4.32
C LEU A 128 -5.42 19.76 -5.76
N LYS A 129 -5.87 20.58 -6.70
CA LYS A 129 -5.41 20.57 -8.09
C LYS A 129 -3.90 20.76 -8.20
N GLU A 130 -3.34 21.75 -7.54
CA GLU A 130 -1.89 21.99 -7.54
C GLU A 130 -1.13 20.82 -6.93
N ALA A 131 -1.70 20.16 -5.90
CA ALA A 131 -1.10 18.99 -5.30
C ALA A 131 -1.13 17.78 -6.25
N PHE A 132 -2.25 17.61 -6.97
CA PHE A 132 -2.36 16.56 -7.99
C PHE A 132 -1.34 16.78 -9.12
N GLU A 133 -1.30 17.98 -9.71
CA GLU A 133 -0.38 18.32 -10.79
C GLU A 133 1.09 18.12 -10.36
N ALA A 134 1.46 18.63 -9.19
CA ALA A 134 2.83 18.49 -8.67
C ALA A 134 3.20 17.03 -8.39
N THR A 135 2.25 16.23 -7.93
CA THR A 135 2.46 14.78 -7.65
C THR A 135 2.56 14.00 -8.96
N HIS A 136 1.66 14.28 -9.92
CA HIS A 136 1.69 13.69 -11.25
C HIS A 136 3.05 13.95 -11.93
N ASP A 137 3.48 15.20 -12.02
CA ASP A 137 4.73 15.58 -12.68
C ASP A 137 5.96 14.93 -12.03
N HIS A 138 5.92 14.75 -10.70
CA HIS A 138 7.02 14.11 -9.97
C HIS A 138 7.07 12.60 -10.16
N LEU A 139 5.92 11.92 -10.16
CA LEU A 139 5.85 10.46 -10.22
C LEU A 139 5.84 9.93 -11.66
N ASN A 140 5.24 10.66 -12.60
CA ASN A 140 5.04 10.23 -13.98
C ASN A 140 6.33 9.77 -14.69
N PRO A 141 7.50 10.44 -14.57
CA PRO A 141 8.72 9.98 -15.22
C PRO A 141 9.16 8.58 -14.83
N LYS A 142 8.81 8.14 -13.62
CA LYS A 142 9.19 6.83 -13.07
C LYS A 142 8.06 5.80 -13.09
N PHE A 143 6.84 6.23 -12.85
CA PHE A 143 5.70 5.36 -12.58
C PHE A 143 4.55 5.53 -13.58
N GLY A 144 4.58 6.52 -14.45
CA GLY A 144 3.48 6.84 -15.36
C GLY A 144 3.12 5.72 -16.35
N MET A 145 4.08 4.85 -16.67
CA MET A 145 3.81 3.69 -17.51
C MET A 145 3.25 2.48 -16.75
N TRP A 146 3.12 2.57 -15.44
CA TRP A 146 2.54 1.51 -14.65
C TRP A 146 1.02 1.43 -14.86
N PRO A 147 0.46 0.22 -14.97
CA PRO A 147 -0.99 0.07 -15.07
C PRO A 147 -1.71 0.85 -13.96
N ILE A 148 -2.85 1.44 -14.32
CA ILE A 148 -3.76 2.18 -13.44
C ILE A 148 -3.20 3.46 -12.79
N PHE A 149 -1.98 3.92 -13.14
CA PHE A 149 -1.37 5.11 -12.53
C PHE A 149 -2.28 6.35 -12.59
N GLU A 150 -2.73 6.72 -13.79
CA GLU A 150 -3.58 7.91 -13.95
C GLU A 150 -4.95 7.74 -13.28
N HIS A 151 -5.47 6.51 -13.26
CA HIS A 151 -6.77 6.21 -12.66
C HIS A 151 -6.75 6.34 -11.13
N CYS A 152 -5.69 5.89 -10.47
CA CYS A 152 -5.59 5.87 -9.01
C CYS A 152 -5.18 7.23 -8.42
N LEU A 153 -4.34 7.97 -9.13
CA LEU A 153 -3.69 9.16 -8.59
C LEU A 153 -4.62 10.24 -8.00
N PRO A 154 -5.80 10.54 -8.56
CA PRO A 154 -6.74 11.50 -7.97
C PRO A 154 -7.19 11.08 -6.56
N PHE A 155 -7.55 9.81 -6.38
CA PHE A 155 -7.98 9.24 -5.10
C PHE A 155 -6.83 9.23 -4.09
N ASP A 156 -5.64 8.88 -4.56
CA ASP A 156 -4.41 8.81 -3.76
C ASP A 156 -4.04 10.18 -3.19
N VAL A 157 -4.03 11.20 -4.05
CA VAL A 157 -3.73 12.58 -3.66
C VAL A 157 -4.79 13.13 -2.71
N GLN A 158 -6.08 12.89 -2.98
CA GLN A 158 -7.16 13.33 -2.09
C GLN A 158 -7.05 12.68 -0.72
N ARG A 159 -6.78 11.35 -0.65
CA ARG A 159 -6.64 10.67 0.63
C ARG A 159 -5.44 11.19 1.42
N LEU A 160 -4.32 11.43 0.76
CA LEU A 160 -3.13 11.97 1.41
C LEU A 160 -3.35 13.44 1.85
N TRP A 161 -4.09 14.23 1.09
CA TRP A 161 -4.52 15.57 1.48
C TRP A 161 -5.35 15.53 2.76
N ASP A 162 -6.31 14.60 2.86
CA ASP A 162 -7.07 14.36 4.09
C ASP A 162 -6.16 14.06 5.29
N GLU A 163 -5.07 13.28 5.11
CA GLU A 163 -4.13 13.01 6.20
C GLU A 163 -3.38 14.27 6.65
N PHE A 164 -3.00 15.17 5.73
CA PHE A 164 -2.41 16.46 6.06
C PHE A 164 -3.39 17.38 6.78
N ASP A 165 -4.67 17.31 6.49
CA ASP A 165 -5.76 18.01 7.21
C ASP A 165 -6.06 17.38 8.60
N GLY A 166 -5.36 16.32 8.97
CA GLY A 166 -5.55 15.62 10.25
C GLY A 166 -6.69 14.61 10.27
N ILE A 167 -7.26 14.26 9.11
CA ILE A 167 -8.29 13.24 8.98
C ILE A 167 -7.62 11.86 9.01
N VAL A 168 -7.53 11.27 10.19
CA VAL A 168 -6.80 10.02 10.43
C VAL A 168 -7.44 8.83 9.69
N TRP A 169 -8.76 8.72 9.74
CA TRP A 169 -9.48 7.60 9.13
C TRP A 169 -9.93 7.93 7.71
N PRO A 170 -9.75 7.02 6.76
CA PRO A 170 -10.23 7.21 5.40
C PRO A 170 -11.75 7.47 5.39
N ARG A 171 -12.16 8.42 4.59
CA ARG A 171 -13.57 8.69 4.34
C ARG A 171 -14.09 7.70 3.28
N ILE A 172 -15.33 7.24 3.44
CA ILE A 172 -15.96 6.32 2.47
C ILE A 172 -16.09 7.02 1.12
N TRP A 173 -15.68 6.35 0.06
CA TRP A 173 -15.88 6.78 -1.31
C TRP A 173 -17.33 6.55 -1.72
N THR A 174 -18.04 7.63 -2.04
CA THR A 174 -19.36 7.63 -2.64
C THR A 174 -19.30 8.29 -4.01
N ALA A 175 -20.33 8.11 -4.84
CA ALA A 175 -20.38 8.75 -6.15
C ALA A 175 -20.33 10.28 -6.05
N GLU A 176 -20.96 10.85 -5.02
CA GLU A 176 -20.93 12.29 -4.75
C GLU A 176 -19.53 12.78 -4.42
N ARG A 177 -18.82 12.06 -3.54
CA ARG A 177 -17.44 12.40 -3.17
C ARG A 177 -16.47 12.25 -4.34
N ASP A 178 -16.66 11.22 -5.15
CA ASP A 178 -15.89 11.04 -6.38
C ASP A 178 -16.05 12.25 -7.30
N GLN A 179 -17.28 12.69 -7.53
CA GLN A 179 -17.56 13.89 -8.32
C GLN A 179 -16.95 15.16 -7.70
N GLU A 180 -17.06 15.34 -6.37
CA GLU A 180 -16.45 16.46 -5.66
C GLU A 180 -14.93 16.54 -5.87
N VAL A 181 -14.24 15.41 -5.91
CA VAL A 181 -12.79 15.37 -6.18
C VAL A 181 -12.51 15.76 -7.63
N TRP A 182 -13.24 15.18 -8.58
CA TRP A 182 -13.08 15.50 -10.00
C TRP A 182 -13.38 16.99 -10.32
N ASP A 183 -14.35 17.59 -9.65
CA ASP A 183 -14.68 19.01 -9.82
C ASP A 183 -13.58 19.94 -9.28
N GLN A 184 -12.69 19.43 -8.44
CA GLN A 184 -11.56 20.19 -7.88
C GLN A 184 -10.25 20.02 -8.68
N LEU A 185 -10.17 19.01 -9.54
CA LEU A 185 -9.01 18.70 -10.37
C LEU A 185 -9.15 19.28 -11.79
#